data_adca95c42999fc633dd2e1d0fc44c7aa
#
_entry.id   adca95c42999fc633dd2e1d0fc44c7aa
#
_cell.length_a   1.000
_cell.length_b   1.000
_cell.length_c   1.000
_cell.angle_alpha   90.00
_cell.angle_beta   90.00
_cell.angle_gamma   90.00
#
_symmetry.space_group_name_H-M   'P 1'
#
loop_
_entity.id
_entity.type
_entity.pdbx_description
1 polymer ?
#
loop_
_entity_poly.entity_id
_entity_poly.type
_entity_poly.pdbx_seq_one_letter_code
_entity_poly.pdbx_strand_id
1 'polypeptide(L)'
;KKGIINVGLEIKERIKKEVGDYITVSIGIAPNRFLAKTAAGLTKPDGLDTIDKTNHIEIFSRLELNDLCGIKANNTVRLNKAGIFSVLDFYNSSAKKLKMAFNSIVGYYWYMRLHGWEPDDVISNRQSFGNSVALQGKYEKPEELSPILMKLVQKMSGRMRKAGYSAHGVHLSLLYKNGSFWH
;
A
#
# COMPACT_ATOMS: atom_id res chain seq x y z
N LYS A 1 4.64 19.12 -17.96
CA LYS A 1 3.37 18.43 -17.62
C LYS A 1 2.80 17.66 -18.83
N LYS A 2 2.73 18.26 -20.04
CA LYS A 2 2.20 17.59 -21.24
C LYS A 2 2.96 16.30 -21.58
N GLY A 3 4.28 16.28 -21.40
CA GLY A 3 5.10 15.10 -21.69
C GLY A 3 4.78 13.89 -20.83
N ILE A 4 4.60 14.08 -19.51
CA ILE A 4 4.36 12.97 -18.58
C ILE A 4 2.95 12.37 -18.72
N ILE A 5 1.95 13.18 -19.06
CA ILE A 5 0.61 12.71 -19.39
C ILE A 5 0.65 11.82 -20.64
N ASN A 6 1.38 12.26 -21.69
CA ASN A 6 1.54 11.46 -22.91
C ASN A 6 2.21 10.11 -22.62
N VAL A 7 3.19 10.07 -21.73
CA VAL A 7 3.79 8.79 -21.28
C VAL A 7 2.75 7.89 -20.62
N GLY A 8 1.88 8.46 -19.79
CA GLY A 8 0.78 7.71 -19.18
C GLY A 8 -0.18 7.13 -20.22
N LEU A 9 -0.56 7.90 -21.23
CA LEU A 9 -1.41 7.43 -22.34
C LEU A 9 -0.71 6.34 -23.15
N GLU A 10 0.56 6.54 -23.49
CA GLU A 10 1.36 5.55 -24.21
C GLU A 10 1.44 4.21 -23.46
N ILE A 11 1.67 4.24 -22.14
CA ILE A 11 1.68 3.03 -21.31
C ILE A 11 0.34 2.28 -21.44
N LYS A 12 -0.78 2.99 -21.33
CA LYS A 12 -2.12 2.39 -21.47
C LYS A 12 -2.34 1.76 -22.84
N GLU A 13 -1.99 2.47 -23.89
CA GLU A 13 -2.09 1.99 -25.27
C GLU A 13 -1.22 0.75 -25.51
N ARG A 14 0.03 0.78 -25.03
CA ARG A 14 0.93 -0.36 -25.15
C ARG A 14 0.43 -1.59 -24.40
N ILE A 15 -0.12 -1.45 -23.21
CA ILE A 15 -0.72 -2.56 -22.47
C ILE A 15 -1.87 -3.17 -23.28
N LYS A 16 -2.78 -2.34 -23.83
CA LYS A 16 -3.88 -2.81 -24.66
C LYS A 16 -3.40 -3.55 -25.90
N LYS A 17 -2.37 -3.04 -26.56
CA LYS A 17 -1.83 -3.63 -27.80
C LYS A 17 -0.99 -4.88 -27.57
N GLU A 18 -0.13 -4.88 -26.53
CA GLU A 18 0.89 -5.92 -26.33
C GLU A 18 0.41 -7.04 -25.40
N VAL A 19 -0.57 -6.76 -24.50
CA VAL A 19 -1.07 -7.73 -23.53
C VAL A 19 -2.51 -8.12 -23.80
N GLY A 20 -3.38 -7.16 -24.11
CA GLY A 20 -4.78 -7.38 -24.44
C GLY A 20 -5.68 -6.25 -23.94
N ASP A 21 -6.78 -6.03 -24.61
CA ASP A 21 -7.75 -4.96 -24.34
C ASP A 21 -8.61 -5.18 -23.10
N TYR A 22 -8.65 -6.42 -22.59
CA TYR A 22 -9.35 -6.80 -21.36
C TYR A 22 -8.62 -6.35 -20.09
N ILE A 23 -7.32 -5.94 -20.18
CA ILE A 23 -6.56 -5.42 -19.05
C ILE A 23 -6.58 -3.89 -19.07
N THR A 24 -7.23 -3.30 -18.07
CA THR A 24 -7.21 -1.86 -17.85
C THR A 24 -6.30 -1.47 -16.71
N VAL A 25 -5.64 -0.32 -16.82
CA VAL A 25 -4.78 0.24 -15.78
C VAL A 25 -5.16 1.68 -15.48
N SER A 26 -5.28 2.02 -14.20
CA SER A 26 -5.43 3.42 -13.77
C SER A 26 -4.07 3.96 -13.37
N ILE A 27 -3.71 5.12 -13.90
CA ILE A 27 -2.41 5.78 -13.69
C ILE A 27 -2.63 7.09 -12.93
N GLY A 28 -1.86 7.29 -11.88
CA GLY A 28 -1.83 8.53 -11.12
C GLY A 28 -0.48 9.23 -11.26
N ILE A 29 -0.51 10.54 -11.48
CA ILE A 29 0.67 11.39 -11.63
C ILE A 29 0.64 12.44 -10.52
N ALA A 30 1.71 12.51 -9.71
CA ALA A 30 1.79 13.47 -8.61
C ALA A 30 3.24 13.72 -8.19
N PRO A 31 3.51 14.71 -7.31
CA PRO A 31 4.87 15.02 -6.84
C PRO A 31 5.53 13.90 -6.04
N ASN A 32 4.77 13.02 -5.38
CA ASN A 32 5.29 11.89 -4.62
C ASN A 32 4.46 10.62 -4.85
N ARG A 33 5.00 9.47 -4.41
CA ARG A 33 4.37 8.14 -4.57
C ARG A 33 3.00 8.03 -3.89
N PHE A 34 2.85 8.67 -2.72
CA PHE A 34 1.60 8.66 -1.98
C PHE A 34 0.48 9.36 -2.76
N LEU A 35 0.72 10.60 -3.22
CA LEU A 35 -0.25 11.36 -4.00
C LEU A 35 -0.50 10.73 -5.37
N ALA A 36 0.52 10.15 -6.01
CA ALA A 36 0.36 9.42 -7.27
C ALA A 36 -0.56 8.20 -7.09
N LYS A 37 -0.42 7.46 -5.99
CA LYS A 37 -1.31 6.35 -5.66
C LYS A 37 -2.73 6.82 -5.34
N THR A 38 -2.89 7.97 -4.71
CA THR A 38 -4.19 8.60 -4.47
C THR A 38 -4.83 9.01 -5.80
N ALA A 39 -4.07 9.68 -6.67
CA ALA A 39 -4.53 10.06 -8.01
C ALA A 39 -5.00 8.85 -8.82
N ALA A 40 -4.24 7.76 -8.84
CA ALA A 40 -4.62 6.52 -9.53
C ALA A 40 -5.91 5.87 -8.99
N GLY A 41 -6.40 6.34 -7.84
CA GLY A 41 -7.65 5.89 -7.22
C GLY A 41 -8.88 6.72 -7.61
N LEU A 42 -8.71 7.95 -8.12
CA LEU A 42 -9.78 8.91 -8.35
C LEU A 42 -10.77 8.45 -9.42
N THR A 43 -10.24 8.01 -10.55
CA THR A 43 -11.05 7.53 -11.67
C THR A 43 -10.69 6.07 -11.95
N LYS A 44 -11.50 5.15 -11.44
CA LYS A 44 -11.38 3.71 -11.71
C LYS A 44 -12.65 3.18 -12.35
N PRO A 45 -12.56 2.23 -13.29
CA PRO A 45 -11.35 1.70 -13.94
C PRO A 45 -10.80 2.61 -15.04
N ASP A 46 -9.60 2.33 -15.51
CA ASP A 46 -8.96 2.91 -16.71
C ASP A 46 -8.74 4.43 -16.66
N GLY A 47 -8.57 5.02 -15.44
CA GLY A 47 -8.31 6.44 -15.23
C GLY A 47 -6.88 6.87 -15.58
N LEU A 48 -6.71 8.18 -15.77
CA LEU A 48 -5.41 8.86 -15.83
C LEU A 48 -5.56 10.22 -15.14
N ASP A 49 -5.19 10.30 -13.90
CA ASP A 49 -5.42 11.47 -13.05
C ASP A 49 -4.13 12.10 -12.57
N THR A 50 -4.17 13.40 -12.32
CA THR A 50 -3.03 14.14 -11.80
C THR A 50 -3.40 14.87 -10.51
N ILE A 51 -2.49 14.84 -9.52
CA ILE A 51 -2.56 15.72 -8.34
C ILE A 51 -1.33 16.62 -8.36
N ASP A 52 -1.54 17.92 -8.36
CA ASP A 52 -0.48 18.91 -8.33
C ASP A 52 -0.86 20.15 -7.49
N LYS A 53 0.02 21.14 -7.46
CA LYS A 53 -0.18 22.37 -6.68
C LYS A 53 -1.41 23.20 -7.07
N THR A 54 -1.98 22.96 -8.24
CA THR A 54 -3.12 23.74 -8.76
C THR A 54 -4.46 23.13 -8.44
N ASN A 55 -4.54 21.80 -8.20
CA ASN A 55 -5.79 21.06 -8.04
C ASN A 55 -5.92 20.26 -6.73
N HIS A 56 -4.83 20.15 -5.93
CA HIS A 56 -4.85 19.29 -4.75
C HIS A 56 -5.92 19.68 -3.72
N ILE A 57 -6.17 20.96 -3.51
CA ILE A 57 -7.20 21.42 -2.55
C ILE A 57 -8.60 20.96 -3.00
N GLU A 58 -8.93 21.13 -4.27
CA GLU A 58 -10.21 20.67 -4.83
C GLU A 58 -10.35 19.15 -4.70
N ILE A 59 -9.30 18.40 -5.01
CA ILE A 59 -9.31 16.94 -4.88
C ILE A 59 -9.47 16.53 -3.41
N PHE A 60 -8.71 17.14 -2.50
CA PHE A 60 -8.78 16.82 -1.07
C PHE A 60 -10.14 17.16 -0.45
N SER A 61 -10.85 18.15 -0.97
CA SER A 61 -12.20 18.48 -0.50
C SER A 61 -13.26 17.43 -0.83
N ARG A 62 -12.98 16.57 -1.84
CA ARG A 62 -13.90 15.51 -2.30
C ARG A 62 -13.59 14.15 -1.69
N LEU A 63 -12.40 13.98 -1.07
CA LEU A 63 -11.94 12.70 -0.53
C LEU A 63 -12.29 12.59 0.95
N GLU A 64 -12.62 11.36 1.35
CA GLU A 64 -12.68 10.97 2.75
C GLU A 64 -11.32 10.49 3.26
N LEU A 65 -11.12 10.51 4.59
CA LEU A 65 -9.86 10.03 5.19
C LEU A 65 -9.54 8.59 4.81
N ASN A 66 -10.55 7.74 4.67
CA ASN A 66 -10.38 6.31 4.32
C ASN A 66 -9.98 6.08 2.85
N ASP A 67 -10.14 7.06 1.97
CA ASP A 67 -9.71 6.99 0.57
C ASP A 67 -8.18 7.11 0.46
N LEU A 68 -7.56 7.71 1.47
CA LEU A 68 -6.12 7.86 1.50
C LEU A 68 -5.42 6.51 1.76
N CYS A 69 -4.46 6.18 0.89
CA CYS A 69 -3.67 4.97 1.05
C CYS A 69 -2.92 4.95 2.40
N GLY A 70 -3.18 3.93 3.22
CA GLY A 70 -2.59 3.80 4.57
C GLY A 70 -3.41 4.42 5.70
N ILE A 71 -4.49 5.14 5.40
CA ILE A 71 -5.49 5.54 6.38
C ILE A 71 -6.66 4.55 6.29
N LYS A 72 -6.90 3.83 7.38
CA LYS A 72 -8.01 2.89 7.54
C LYS A 72 -8.66 3.16 8.90
N ALA A 73 -9.73 2.44 9.24
CA ALA A 73 -10.57 2.67 10.41
C ALA A 73 -9.80 3.09 11.68
N ASN A 74 -8.73 2.38 12.04
CA ASN A 74 -7.95 2.69 13.24
C ASN A 74 -7.24 4.06 13.16
N ASN A 75 -6.72 4.43 11.99
CA ASN A 75 -6.08 5.74 11.80
C ASN A 75 -7.12 6.85 11.70
N THR A 76 -8.27 6.59 11.09
CA THR A 76 -9.40 7.52 11.06
C THR A 76 -9.89 7.84 12.46
N VAL A 77 -10.10 6.84 13.31
CA VAL A 77 -10.47 7.06 14.72
C VAL A 77 -9.41 7.88 15.46
N ARG A 78 -8.13 7.62 15.22
CA ARG A 78 -7.02 8.37 15.81
C ARG A 78 -7.01 9.83 15.37
N LEU A 79 -7.21 10.10 14.08
CA LEU A 79 -7.31 11.44 13.53
C LEU A 79 -8.52 12.19 14.08
N ASN A 80 -9.68 11.55 14.14
CA ASN A 80 -10.91 12.13 14.69
C ASN A 80 -10.75 12.52 16.17
N LYS A 81 -10.05 11.71 16.97
CA LYS A 81 -9.70 12.06 18.37
C LYS A 81 -8.82 13.30 18.48
N ALA A 82 -8.05 13.61 17.44
CA ALA A 82 -7.23 14.83 17.37
C ALA A 82 -7.97 16.01 16.71
N GLY A 83 -9.28 15.90 16.45
CA GLY A 83 -10.09 16.93 15.79
C GLY A 83 -9.72 17.11 14.31
N ILE A 84 -9.48 15.99 13.60
CA ILE A 84 -9.19 15.94 12.17
C ILE A 84 -10.22 15.02 11.53
N PHE A 85 -11.20 15.57 10.82
CA PHE A 85 -12.36 14.84 10.32
C PHE A 85 -12.39 14.72 8.79
N SER A 86 -11.64 15.58 8.09
CA SER A 86 -11.55 15.59 6.64
C SER A 86 -10.12 15.51 6.16
N VAL A 87 -9.92 15.25 4.84
CA VAL A 87 -8.60 15.28 4.23
C VAL A 87 -8.02 16.70 4.25
N LEU A 88 -8.87 17.72 4.14
CA LEU A 88 -8.44 19.13 4.26
C LEU A 88 -7.99 19.48 5.69
N ASP A 89 -8.68 18.99 6.73
CA ASP A 89 -8.21 19.15 8.10
C ASP A 89 -6.86 18.48 8.31
N PHE A 90 -6.68 17.30 7.69
CA PHE A 90 -5.43 16.55 7.77
C PHE A 90 -4.29 17.31 7.08
N TYR A 91 -4.53 17.82 5.88
CA TYR A 91 -3.59 18.65 5.13
C TYR A 91 -3.22 19.93 5.89
N ASN A 92 -4.20 20.64 6.44
CA ASN A 92 -4.01 21.90 7.15
C ASN A 92 -3.42 21.73 8.57
N SER A 93 -3.35 20.50 9.08
CA SER A 93 -2.82 20.24 10.41
C SER A 93 -1.30 20.41 10.44
N SER A 94 -0.78 21.04 11.50
CA SER A 94 0.67 21.17 11.69
C SER A 94 1.35 19.82 11.89
N ALA A 95 2.62 19.72 11.50
CA ALA A 95 3.44 18.53 11.73
C ALA A 95 3.50 18.13 13.22
N LYS A 96 3.50 19.12 14.15
CA LYS A 96 3.45 18.87 15.59
C LYS A 96 2.14 18.20 15.99
N LYS A 97 0.98 18.72 15.53
CA LYS A 97 -0.34 18.13 15.80
C LYS A 97 -0.42 16.68 15.29
N LEU A 98 0.08 16.43 14.09
CA LEU A 98 0.08 15.07 13.52
C LEU A 98 1.01 14.12 14.27
N LYS A 99 2.20 14.55 14.69
CA LYS A 99 3.09 13.73 15.54
C LYS A 99 2.40 13.35 16.84
N MET A 100 1.67 14.26 17.47
CA MET A 100 0.91 13.98 18.69
C MET A 100 -0.27 13.02 18.41
N ALA A 101 -1.05 13.24 17.33
CA ALA A 101 -2.18 12.40 16.96
C ALA A 101 -1.75 10.96 16.71
N PHE A 102 -0.63 10.74 16.04
CA PHE A 102 -0.09 9.40 15.76
C PHE A 102 0.78 8.84 16.91
N ASN A 103 1.12 9.67 17.89
CA ASN A 103 2.11 9.36 18.95
C ASN A 103 3.41 8.76 18.36
N SER A 104 3.86 9.30 17.23
CA SER A 104 4.97 8.75 16.45
C SER A 104 5.49 9.75 15.42
N ILE A 105 6.75 9.54 14.98
CA ILE A 105 7.34 10.23 13.82
C ILE A 105 6.53 10.01 12.53
N VAL A 106 5.73 8.97 12.46
CA VAL A 106 4.82 8.70 11.32
C VAL A 106 3.88 9.88 11.06
N GLY A 107 3.46 10.61 12.10
CA GLY A 107 2.66 11.83 11.92
C GLY A 107 3.39 12.92 11.12
N TYR A 108 4.71 13.05 11.29
CA TYR A 108 5.54 13.95 10.49
C TYR A 108 5.63 13.48 9.02
N TYR A 109 5.76 12.16 8.80
CA TYR A 109 5.77 11.62 7.45
C TYR A 109 4.43 11.82 6.73
N TRP A 110 3.30 11.78 7.45
CA TRP A 110 2.00 12.14 6.89
C TRP A 110 1.93 13.60 6.47
N TYR A 111 2.45 14.51 7.31
CA TYR A 111 2.57 15.91 6.93
C TYR A 111 3.33 16.07 5.62
N MET A 112 4.50 15.45 5.51
CA MET A 112 5.31 15.52 4.29
C MET A 112 4.59 14.95 3.06
N ARG A 113 4.00 13.77 3.18
CA ARG A 113 3.27 13.13 2.07
C ARG A 113 2.16 14.01 1.51
N LEU A 114 1.34 14.59 2.39
CA LEU A 114 0.23 15.46 1.98
C LEU A 114 0.71 16.75 1.31
N HIS A 115 1.89 17.25 1.67
CA HIS A 115 2.50 18.45 1.10
C HIS A 115 3.38 18.18 -0.14
N GLY A 116 3.36 16.96 -0.67
CA GLY A 116 4.07 16.61 -1.90
C GLY A 116 5.55 16.25 -1.74
N TRP A 117 6.06 16.16 -0.50
CA TRP A 117 7.40 15.64 -0.23
C TRP A 117 7.43 14.11 -0.30
N GLU A 118 8.58 13.54 -0.64
CA GLU A 118 8.77 12.10 -0.72
C GLU A 118 9.58 11.58 0.50
N PRO A 119 8.92 11.27 1.63
CA PRO A 119 9.61 10.71 2.79
C PRO A 119 9.88 9.21 2.67
N ASP A 120 9.31 8.56 1.67
CA ASP A 120 9.33 7.11 1.49
C ASP A 120 10.41 6.66 0.50
N ASP A 121 11.33 7.55 0.12
CA ASP A 121 12.44 7.23 -0.78
C ASP A 121 13.56 6.49 -0.05
N VAL A 122 13.20 5.34 0.50
CA VAL A 122 14.14 4.47 1.21
C VAL A 122 14.42 3.25 0.34
N ILE A 123 15.69 3.02 0.04
CA ILE A 123 16.14 1.76 -0.56
C ILE A 123 16.01 0.67 0.52
N SER A 124 14.96 -0.13 0.43
CA SER A 124 14.79 -1.27 1.32
C SER A 124 15.40 -2.52 0.69
N ASN A 125 16.39 -3.08 1.35
CA ASN A 125 16.87 -4.42 1.01
C ASN A 125 15.85 -5.46 1.49
N ARG A 126 15.75 -6.56 0.74
CA ARG A 126 14.89 -7.68 1.13
C ARG A 126 15.40 -8.29 2.43
N GLN A 127 14.56 -8.28 3.46
CA GLN A 127 14.91 -8.80 4.79
C GLN A 127 14.28 -10.16 5.09
N SER A 128 13.31 -10.59 4.32
CA SER A 128 12.63 -11.87 4.55
C SER A 128 12.12 -12.50 3.25
N PHE A 129 11.98 -13.81 3.29
CA PHE A 129 11.28 -14.61 2.30
C PHE A 129 10.08 -15.26 2.97
N GLY A 130 8.89 -14.94 2.53
CA GLY A 130 7.64 -15.48 3.08
C GLY A 130 6.84 -16.22 2.01
N ASN A 131 6.00 -17.15 2.48
CA ASN A 131 4.99 -17.80 1.68
C ASN A 131 3.79 -18.12 2.58
N SER A 132 2.60 -18.00 2.06
CA SER A 132 1.36 -18.29 2.80
C SER A 132 0.33 -18.96 1.90
N VAL A 133 -0.61 -19.67 2.50
CA VAL A 133 -1.75 -20.28 1.81
C VAL A 133 -2.99 -20.16 2.69
N ALA A 134 -4.12 -19.85 2.08
CA ALA A 134 -5.43 -19.98 2.73
C ALA A 134 -5.89 -21.43 2.61
N LEU A 135 -6.11 -22.07 3.75
CA LEU A 135 -6.56 -23.47 3.82
C LEU A 135 -8.07 -23.52 3.52
N GLN A 136 -8.48 -24.37 2.57
CA GLN A 136 -9.89 -24.52 2.18
C GLN A 136 -10.66 -25.51 3.04
N GLY A 137 -9.97 -26.41 3.77
CA GLY A 137 -10.55 -27.45 4.61
C GLY A 137 -10.40 -27.21 6.11
N LYS A 138 -10.97 -28.12 6.90
CA LYS A 138 -10.62 -28.28 8.31
C LYS A 138 -9.46 -29.29 8.40
N TYR A 139 -8.44 -28.89 9.17
CA TYR A 139 -7.27 -29.72 9.42
C TYR A 139 -7.13 -29.81 10.94
N GLU A 140 -7.21 -31.02 11.47
CA GLU A 140 -7.21 -31.26 12.91
C GLU A 140 -5.92 -31.94 13.39
N LYS A 141 -5.21 -32.57 12.44
CA LYS A 141 -3.98 -33.32 12.74
C LYS A 141 -2.75 -32.70 12.09
N PRO A 142 -1.61 -32.68 12.77
CA PRO A 142 -0.35 -32.15 12.22
C PRO A 142 0.08 -32.83 10.91
N GLU A 143 -0.22 -34.14 10.77
CA GLU A 143 0.14 -34.95 9.60
C GLU A 143 -0.54 -34.42 8.32
N GLU A 144 -1.73 -33.84 8.43
CA GLU A 144 -2.48 -33.26 7.32
C GLU A 144 -1.88 -31.95 6.86
N LEU A 145 -1.29 -31.18 7.78
CA LEU A 145 -0.66 -29.89 7.51
C LEU A 145 0.79 -30.02 7.00
N SER A 146 1.46 -31.10 7.37
CA SER A 146 2.88 -31.32 7.05
C SER A 146 3.18 -31.24 5.54
N PRO A 147 2.42 -31.86 4.62
CA PRO A 147 2.67 -31.74 3.17
C PRO A 147 2.47 -30.31 2.65
N ILE A 148 1.51 -29.58 3.21
CA ILE A 148 1.23 -28.20 2.84
C ILE A 148 2.39 -27.30 3.28
N LEU A 149 2.82 -27.46 4.51
CA LEU A 149 3.96 -26.73 5.06
C LEU A 149 5.24 -27.03 4.26
N MET A 150 5.48 -28.29 3.91
CA MET A 150 6.63 -28.69 3.10
C MET A 150 6.64 -27.98 1.75
N LYS A 151 5.50 -27.90 1.04
CA LYS A 151 5.38 -27.15 -0.21
C LYS A 151 5.69 -25.65 -0.03
N LEU A 152 5.21 -25.03 1.05
CA LEU A 152 5.49 -23.63 1.34
C LEU A 152 6.97 -23.39 1.57
N VAL A 153 7.60 -24.26 2.39
CA VAL A 153 9.04 -24.19 2.72
C VAL A 153 9.89 -24.40 1.46
N GLN A 154 9.58 -25.40 0.63
CA GLN A 154 10.32 -25.67 -0.61
C GLN A 154 10.27 -24.48 -1.57
N LYS A 155 9.08 -23.87 -1.80
CA LYS A 155 8.94 -22.69 -2.63
C LYS A 155 9.71 -21.50 -2.07
N MET A 156 9.65 -21.29 -0.77
CA MET A 156 10.32 -20.18 -0.09
C MET A 156 11.84 -20.33 -0.16
N SER A 157 12.34 -21.49 0.24
CA SER A 157 13.78 -21.79 0.25
C SER A 157 14.40 -21.78 -1.16
N GLY A 158 13.67 -22.25 -2.18
CA GLY A 158 14.09 -22.17 -3.57
C GLY A 158 14.29 -20.72 -4.03
N ARG A 159 13.34 -19.82 -3.73
CA ARG A 159 13.48 -18.39 -4.04
C ARG A 159 14.63 -17.73 -3.28
N MET A 160 14.82 -18.10 -2.02
CA MET A 160 15.88 -17.57 -1.17
C MET A 160 17.26 -17.96 -1.73
N ARG A 161 17.48 -19.26 -2.03
CA ARG A 161 18.72 -19.75 -2.62
C ARG A 161 19.01 -19.13 -3.99
N LYS A 162 17.98 -19.03 -4.86
CA LYS A 162 18.13 -18.37 -6.18
C LYS A 162 18.55 -16.90 -6.06
N ALA A 163 18.20 -16.24 -4.98
CA ALA A 163 18.58 -14.86 -4.70
C ALA A 163 19.90 -14.72 -3.94
N GLY A 164 20.63 -15.82 -3.66
CA GLY A 164 21.92 -15.80 -2.98
C GLY A 164 21.85 -15.59 -1.46
N TYR A 165 20.68 -15.82 -0.84
CA TYR A 165 20.51 -15.62 0.61
C TYR A 165 20.50 -16.93 1.39
N SER A 166 20.90 -16.85 2.66
CA SER A 166 20.74 -17.87 3.68
C SER A 166 19.85 -17.36 4.81
N ALA A 167 19.15 -18.27 5.50
CA ALA A 167 18.27 -17.91 6.62
C ALA A 167 19.01 -18.05 7.95
N HIS A 168 18.80 -17.09 8.84
CA HIS A 168 19.23 -17.13 10.24
C HIS A 168 18.09 -17.53 11.19
N GLY A 169 16.85 -17.48 10.71
CA GLY A 169 15.67 -17.84 11.49
C GLY A 169 14.50 -18.24 10.59
N VAL A 170 13.58 -19.00 11.16
CA VAL A 170 12.33 -19.40 10.53
C VAL A 170 11.19 -19.01 11.45
N HIS A 171 10.15 -18.42 10.88
CA HIS A 171 8.91 -18.09 11.57
C HIS A 171 7.75 -18.83 10.92
N LEU A 172 6.93 -19.49 11.72
CA LEU A 172 5.67 -20.12 11.31
C LEU A 172 4.53 -19.46 12.06
N SER A 173 3.46 -19.12 11.35
CA SER A 173 2.23 -18.66 11.99
C SER A 173 1.00 -19.36 11.39
N LEU A 174 0.03 -19.64 12.24
CA LEU A 174 -1.26 -20.24 11.89
C LEU A 174 -2.36 -19.25 12.30
N LEU A 175 -3.17 -18.84 11.33
CA LEU A 175 -4.36 -18.01 11.57
C LEU A 175 -5.59 -18.91 11.57
N TYR A 176 -6.32 -18.94 12.68
CA TYR A 176 -7.56 -19.71 12.84
C TYR A 176 -8.77 -18.93 12.34
N LYS A 177 -9.85 -19.65 12.00
CA LYS A 177 -11.10 -19.03 11.53
C LYS A 177 -11.75 -18.07 12.53
N ASN A 178 -11.53 -18.26 13.81
CA ASN A 178 -12.02 -17.37 14.87
C ASN A 178 -11.19 -16.08 15.03
N GLY A 179 -10.17 -15.87 14.19
CA GLY A 179 -9.29 -14.71 14.25
C GLY A 179 -8.13 -14.83 15.25
N SER A 180 -8.08 -15.90 16.06
CA SER A 180 -6.90 -16.18 16.88
C SER A 180 -5.75 -16.66 15.98
N PHE A 181 -4.52 -16.51 16.45
CA PHE A 181 -3.35 -17.00 15.73
C PHE A 181 -2.32 -17.58 16.70
N TRP A 182 -1.51 -18.48 16.16
CA TRP A 182 -0.35 -19.07 16.81
C TRP A 182 0.90 -18.75 16.00
N HIS A 183 2.00 -18.48 16.68
CA HIS A 183 3.31 -18.19 16.09
C HIS A 183 4.44 -18.64 17.02
#